data_1d83377397f5f62fbe53aa803a3c528f
#
_entry.id   1d83377397f5f62fbe53aa803a3c528f
#
_cell.length_a   1.000
_cell.length_b   1.000
_cell.length_c   1.000
_cell.angle_alpha   90.00
_cell.angle_beta   90.00
_cell.angle_gamma   90.00
#
_symmetry.space_group_name_H-M   'P 1'
#
loop_
_entity.id
_entity.type
_entity.pdbx_description
1 polymer ?
#
loop_
_entity_poly.entity_id
_entity_poly.type
_entity_poly.pdbx_seq_one_letter_code
_entity_poly.pdbx_strand_id
1 'polypeptide(L)'
;MSYQFVREDYERRMAWYTQARFGMFIHWGLYAIPARGEWVRSEERIPSEDYDPYMREFNPTLCDMREWMAMAKAAGMRYVVLTAKHHDGFCLFDSAYTDFKSTNTPSGRDFVGEYVEAAREFGLKVGLYFSLIDWRHPDFPHYGDPHHPMRDDPAYGNEGRDFDRYLDYLHNQVRELCTNYGKLDILWFDFSYDELRGEAWRGAELVDMVRSLQPGVIIDNRLEVSGEGFGSLAECNPSPCHGDFVSPE
;
A
#
# COMPACT_ATOMS: atom_id res chain seq x y z
N MET A 1 -1.55 21.28 11.95
CA MET A 1 -0.14 21.49 12.38
C MET A 1 0.65 20.38 11.72
N SER A 2 1.69 20.68 10.96
CA SER A 2 2.49 19.67 10.28
C SER A 2 3.22 18.77 11.29
N TYR A 3 3.33 17.49 10.97
CA TYR A 3 4.08 16.52 11.78
C TYR A 3 5.48 17.06 12.09
N GLN A 4 5.86 16.99 13.36
CA GLN A 4 7.19 17.33 13.81
C GLN A 4 7.83 16.09 14.43
N PHE A 5 9.05 15.78 14.01
CA PHE A 5 9.81 14.68 14.57
C PHE A 5 10.12 14.92 16.05
N VAL A 6 9.70 14.00 16.90
CA VAL A 6 10.03 13.95 18.33
C VAL A 6 10.72 12.61 18.59
N ARG A 7 11.98 12.65 19.01
CA ARG A 7 12.82 11.44 19.19
C ARG A 7 12.21 10.42 20.16
N GLU A 8 11.68 10.87 21.28
CA GLU A 8 11.05 9.98 22.25
C GLU A 8 9.83 9.25 21.69
N ASP A 9 9.05 9.93 20.87
CA ASP A 9 7.90 9.33 20.19
C ASP A 9 8.33 8.33 19.12
N TYR A 10 9.38 8.66 18.37
CA TYR A 10 10.00 7.77 17.39
C TYR A 10 10.52 6.49 18.07
N GLU A 11 11.34 6.61 19.10
CA GLU A 11 11.89 5.47 19.84
C GLU A 11 10.80 4.59 20.43
N ARG A 12 9.75 5.18 20.97
CA ARG A 12 8.59 4.45 21.49
C ARG A 12 7.87 3.67 20.38
N ARG A 13 7.65 4.26 19.21
CA ARG A 13 7.03 3.58 18.07
C ARG A 13 7.90 2.44 17.54
N MET A 14 9.21 2.68 17.42
CA MET A 14 10.15 1.73 16.83
C MET A 14 10.59 0.60 17.76
N ALA A 15 10.42 0.73 19.07
CA ALA A 15 10.94 -0.21 20.06
C ALA A 15 10.52 -1.67 19.79
N TRP A 16 9.27 -1.91 19.43
CA TRP A 16 8.80 -3.25 19.11
C TRP A 16 9.37 -3.78 17.79
N TYR A 17 9.52 -2.91 16.78
CA TYR A 17 9.96 -3.29 15.43
C TYR A 17 11.43 -3.71 15.43
N THR A 18 12.29 -2.96 16.11
CA THR A 18 13.72 -3.30 16.26
C THR A 18 13.93 -4.62 16.98
N GLN A 19 13.01 -5.05 17.84
CA GLN A 19 13.06 -6.34 18.53
C GLN A 19 12.40 -7.47 17.74
N ALA A 20 11.42 -7.18 16.90
CA ALA A 20 10.65 -8.18 16.18
C ALA A 20 11.47 -8.96 15.15
N ARG A 21 12.27 -8.28 14.32
CA ARG A 21 13.27 -8.78 13.36
C ARG A 21 12.81 -9.81 12.34
N PHE A 22 11.63 -10.40 12.49
CA PHE A 22 11.11 -11.43 11.58
C PHE A 22 9.62 -11.25 11.39
N GLY A 23 9.23 -11.03 10.15
CA GLY A 23 7.85 -10.86 9.72
C GLY A 23 7.58 -11.47 8.36
N MET A 24 6.34 -11.44 7.93
CA MET A 24 5.89 -11.92 6.63
C MET A 24 5.33 -10.76 5.82
N PHE A 25 5.73 -10.67 4.56
CA PHE A 25 5.11 -9.80 3.57
C PHE A 25 4.27 -10.66 2.63
N ILE A 26 3.02 -10.29 2.40
CA ILE A 26 2.07 -11.00 1.55
C ILE A 26 1.73 -10.11 0.37
N HIS A 27 2.26 -10.46 -0.81
CA HIS A 27 1.82 -9.89 -2.09
C HIS A 27 0.73 -10.79 -2.66
N TRP A 28 -0.50 -10.28 -2.69
CA TRP A 28 -1.64 -11.06 -3.18
C TRP A 28 -2.73 -10.13 -3.72
N GLY A 29 -3.34 -10.49 -4.84
CA GLY A 29 -4.34 -9.68 -5.52
C GLY A 29 -4.74 -10.32 -6.85
N LEU A 30 -5.29 -9.56 -7.79
CA LEU A 30 -5.69 -10.05 -9.11
C LEU A 30 -4.53 -10.69 -9.89
N TYR A 31 -3.33 -10.17 -9.75
CA TYR A 31 -2.11 -10.70 -10.37
C TYR A 31 -1.76 -12.15 -9.96
N ALA A 32 -2.39 -12.66 -8.89
CA ALA A 32 -2.26 -14.07 -8.52
C ALA A 32 -2.99 -15.02 -9.49
N ILE A 33 -3.99 -14.52 -10.24
CA ILE A 33 -4.72 -15.33 -11.24
C ILE A 33 -3.82 -15.71 -12.42
N PRO A 34 -3.15 -14.77 -13.11
CA PRO A 34 -2.19 -15.13 -14.15
C PRO A 34 -0.93 -15.82 -13.61
N ALA A 35 -0.62 -15.68 -12.31
CA ALA A 35 0.47 -16.37 -11.61
C ALA A 35 1.86 -16.17 -12.25
N ARG A 36 2.16 -14.96 -12.72
CA ARG A 36 3.44 -14.60 -13.37
C ARG A 36 4.11 -13.39 -12.72
N GLY A 37 3.80 -13.11 -11.45
CA GLY A 37 4.32 -12.00 -10.67
C GLY A 37 3.34 -10.82 -10.53
N GLU A 38 3.58 -10.00 -9.54
CA GLU A 38 2.72 -8.86 -9.22
C GLU A 38 2.86 -7.71 -10.24
N TRP A 39 3.95 -7.71 -11.00
CA TRP A 39 4.24 -6.77 -12.09
C TRP A 39 3.72 -7.21 -13.46
N VAL A 40 3.07 -8.38 -13.57
CA VAL A 40 2.63 -8.97 -14.83
C VAL A 40 1.90 -7.98 -15.74
N ARG A 41 1.06 -7.12 -15.18
CA ARG A 41 0.30 -6.12 -15.94
C ARG A 41 1.22 -5.11 -16.65
N SER A 42 2.26 -4.64 -15.97
CA SER A 42 3.24 -3.71 -16.54
C SER A 42 4.22 -4.38 -17.49
N GLU A 43 4.74 -5.55 -17.11
CA GLU A 43 5.72 -6.29 -17.90
C GLU A 43 5.15 -6.78 -19.24
N GLU A 44 3.93 -7.31 -19.21
CA GLU A 44 3.24 -7.81 -20.40
C GLU A 44 2.39 -6.75 -21.13
N ARG A 45 2.42 -5.49 -20.64
CA ARG A 45 1.67 -4.38 -21.27
C ARG A 45 0.16 -4.66 -21.38
N ILE A 46 -0.45 -5.22 -20.31
CA ILE A 46 -1.85 -5.62 -20.32
C ILE A 46 -2.74 -4.39 -20.13
N PRO A 47 -3.58 -4.03 -21.11
CA PRO A 47 -4.52 -2.92 -20.98
C PRO A 47 -5.66 -3.25 -20.00
N SER A 48 -6.42 -2.24 -19.59
CA SER A 48 -7.47 -2.44 -18.59
C SER A 48 -8.56 -3.39 -19.06
N GLU A 49 -8.94 -3.34 -20.33
CA GLU A 49 -9.95 -4.23 -20.93
C GLU A 49 -9.60 -5.71 -20.85
N ASP A 50 -8.32 -6.04 -20.86
CA ASP A 50 -7.81 -7.42 -20.76
C ASP A 50 -7.49 -7.83 -19.31
N TYR A 51 -7.19 -6.87 -18.43
CA TYR A 51 -6.88 -7.12 -17.02
C TYR A 51 -8.13 -7.12 -16.12
N ASP A 52 -9.08 -6.22 -16.34
CA ASP A 52 -10.29 -6.08 -15.52
C ASP A 52 -11.16 -7.36 -15.48
N PRO A 53 -11.18 -8.25 -16.50
CA PRO A 53 -11.85 -9.55 -16.41
C PRO A 53 -11.42 -10.41 -15.24
N TYR A 54 -10.16 -10.33 -14.76
CA TYR A 54 -9.70 -11.06 -13.58
C TYR A 54 -10.52 -10.74 -12.33
N MET A 55 -11.06 -9.52 -12.21
CA MET A 55 -11.96 -9.19 -11.10
C MET A 55 -13.21 -10.07 -11.08
N ARG A 56 -13.74 -10.45 -12.26
CA ARG A 56 -14.91 -11.32 -12.39
C ARG A 56 -14.61 -12.79 -12.06
N GLU A 57 -13.33 -13.16 -12.11
CA GLU A 57 -12.84 -14.51 -11.80
C GLU A 57 -12.34 -14.61 -10.36
N PHE A 58 -12.10 -13.46 -9.68
CA PHE A 58 -11.53 -13.43 -8.35
C PHE A 58 -12.49 -13.99 -7.29
N ASN A 59 -12.39 -15.28 -7.08
CA ASN A 59 -13.20 -16.03 -6.10
C ASN A 59 -12.35 -17.04 -5.32
N PRO A 60 -11.44 -16.59 -4.45
CA PRO A 60 -10.51 -17.45 -3.71
C PRO A 60 -11.22 -18.18 -2.56
N THR A 61 -11.99 -19.21 -2.88
CA THR A 61 -12.80 -19.99 -1.92
C THR A 61 -11.98 -20.73 -0.88
N LEU A 62 -10.70 -21.01 -1.16
CA LEU A 62 -9.78 -21.70 -0.25
C LEU A 62 -8.90 -20.75 0.56
N CYS A 63 -9.06 -19.43 0.38
CA CYS A 63 -8.31 -18.46 1.16
C CYS A 63 -8.84 -18.38 2.59
N ASP A 64 -7.98 -18.73 3.54
CA ASP A 64 -8.23 -18.62 4.98
C ASP A 64 -7.12 -17.78 5.64
N MET A 65 -7.44 -16.54 6.00
CA MET A 65 -6.50 -15.62 6.65
C MET A 65 -6.04 -16.13 8.02
N ARG A 66 -6.87 -16.88 8.72
CA ARG A 66 -6.51 -17.47 10.03
C ARG A 66 -5.43 -18.55 9.87
N GLU A 67 -5.53 -19.37 8.83
CA GLU A 67 -4.52 -20.38 8.54
C GLU A 67 -3.16 -19.75 8.21
N TRP A 68 -3.15 -18.66 7.42
CA TRP A 68 -1.93 -17.93 7.12
C TRP A 68 -1.29 -17.33 8.37
N MET A 69 -2.11 -16.72 9.24
CA MET A 69 -1.61 -16.12 10.49
C MET A 69 -1.14 -17.19 11.49
N ALA A 70 -1.81 -18.32 11.54
CA ALA A 70 -1.37 -19.47 12.35
C ALA A 70 0.01 -19.97 11.91
N MET A 71 0.24 -20.12 10.60
CA MET A 71 1.53 -20.51 10.05
C MET A 71 2.61 -19.47 10.34
N ALA A 72 2.33 -18.18 10.14
CA ALA A 72 3.26 -17.11 10.45
C ALA A 72 3.67 -17.12 11.94
N LYS A 73 2.69 -17.28 12.82
CA LYS A 73 2.93 -17.39 14.27
C LYS A 73 3.75 -18.61 14.64
N ALA A 74 3.44 -19.77 14.07
CA ALA A 74 4.17 -21.01 14.30
C ALA A 74 5.62 -20.93 13.82
N ALA A 75 5.87 -20.21 12.73
CA ALA A 75 7.21 -19.93 12.21
C ALA A 75 8.01 -18.93 13.08
N GLY A 76 7.40 -18.33 14.10
CA GLY A 76 8.05 -17.35 14.98
C GLY A 76 7.99 -15.90 14.50
N MET A 77 7.22 -15.60 13.46
CA MET A 77 7.03 -14.24 12.96
C MET A 77 6.30 -13.37 13.99
N ARG A 78 6.59 -12.09 13.96
CA ARG A 78 6.08 -11.11 14.93
C ARG A 78 5.13 -10.09 14.32
N TYR A 79 5.23 -9.88 13.02
CA TYR A 79 4.38 -8.97 12.26
C TYR A 79 4.12 -9.54 10.87
N VAL A 80 3.07 -9.04 10.27
CA VAL A 80 2.68 -9.38 8.89
C VAL A 80 2.29 -8.10 8.17
N VAL A 81 2.52 -8.04 6.86
CA VAL A 81 2.13 -6.94 5.98
C VAL A 81 1.38 -7.51 4.80
N LEU A 82 0.16 -7.04 4.55
CA LEU A 82 -0.64 -7.42 3.39
C LEU A 82 -0.75 -6.27 2.41
N THR A 83 -0.65 -6.55 1.11
CA THR A 83 -0.96 -5.58 0.06
C THR A 83 -2.45 -5.23 0.07
N ALA A 84 -2.83 -4.11 0.69
CA ALA A 84 -4.21 -3.63 0.66
C ALA A 84 -4.61 -3.14 -0.75
N LYS A 85 -3.70 -2.46 -1.44
CA LYS A 85 -3.80 -2.09 -2.87
C LYS A 85 -2.41 -2.14 -3.49
N HIS A 86 -2.23 -2.87 -4.59
CA HIS A 86 -1.02 -2.87 -5.40
C HIS A 86 -1.14 -1.90 -6.59
N HIS A 87 -0.12 -1.81 -7.45
CA HIS A 87 -0.04 -0.88 -8.59
C HIS A 87 -1.17 -1.06 -9.61
N ASP A 88 -1.78 -2.23 -9.68
CA ASP A 88 -2.91 -2.52 -10.58
C ASP A 88 -4.21 -1.79 -10.19
N GLY A 89 -4.25 -1.18 -9.01
CA GLY A 89 -5.37 -0.41 -8.49
C GLY A 89 -6.45 -1.24 -7.81
N PHE A 90 -6.30 -2.58 -7.74
CA PHE A 90 -7.29 -3.43 -7.10
C PHE A 90 -7.19 -3.37 -5.58
N CYS A 91 -8.31 -3.01 -4.93
CA CYS A 91 -8.40 -2.93 -3.48
C CYS A 91 -8.85 -4.27 -2.88
N LEU A 92 -8.07 -4.83 -1.96
CA LEU A 92 -8.47 -5.98 -1.14
C LEU A 92 -9.39 -5.60 0.03
N PHE A 93 -9.76 -4.33 0.14
CA PHE A 93 -10.63 -3.74 1.17
C PHE A 93 -11.86 -3.07 0.55
N ASP A 94 -12.88 -2.83 1.39
CA ASP A 94 -14.15 -2.22 0.97
C ASP A 94 -14.02 -0.69 0.85
N SER A 95 -13.27 -0.22 -0.15
CA SER A 95 -13.14 1.21 -0.41
C SER A 95 -14.45 1.81 -0.94
N ALA A 96 -14.84 2.98 -0.43
CA ALA A 96 -15.95 3.76 -0.96
C ALA A 96 -15.58 4.58 -2.20
N TYR A 97 -14.29 4.64 -2.56
CA TYR A 97 -13.77 5.50 -3.63
C TYR A 97 -13.54 4.76 -4.96
N THR A 98 -13.75 3.45 -4.99
CA THR A 98 -13.63 2.65 -6.22
C THR A 98 -14.55 1.43 -6.19
N ASP A 99 -15.04 1.04 -7.37
CA ASP A 99 -15.73 -0.24 -7.56
C ASP A 99 -14.75 -1.39 -7.88
N PHE A 100 -13.47 -1.09 -8.11
CA PHE A 100 -12.42 -2.08 -8.40
C PHE A 100 -11.86 -2.63 -7.09
N LYS A 101 -12.65 -3.44 -6.43
CA LYS A 101 -12.40 -3.94 -5.07
C LYS A 101 -12.93 -5.36 -4.85
N SER A 102 -12.38 -6.04 -3.86
CA SER A 102 -12.67 -7.45 -3.56
C SER A 102 -14.12 -7.71 -3.15
N THR A 103 -14.76 -6.75 -2.48
CA THR A 103 -16.18 -6.86 -2.10
C THR A 103 -17.14 -6.81 -3.30
N ASN A 104 -16.71 -6.34 -4.46
CA ASN A 104 -17.45 -6.33 -5.71
C ASN A 104 -17.12 -7.53 -6.62
N THR A 105 -16.31 -8.48 -6.16
CA THR A 105 -16.00 -9.72 -6.88
C THR A 105 -17.00 -10.82 -6.51
N PRO A 106 -16.99 -12.00 -7.19
CA PRO A 106 -17.80 -13.15 -6.78
C PRO A 106 -17.56 -13.61 -5.34
N SER A 107 -16.40 -13.31 -4.74
CA SER A 107 -16.13 -13.63 -3.33
C SER A 107 -16.92 -12.75 -2.37
N GLY A 108 -17.20 -11.48 -2.71
CA GLY A 108 -17.90 -10.52 -1.86
C GLY A 108 -17.19 -10.22 -0.53
N ARG A 109 -15.89 -10.53 -0.40
CA ARG A 109 -15.16 -10.51 0.87
C ARG A 109 -14.29 -9.26 1.00
N ASP A 110 -14.21 -8.73 2.22
CA ASP A 110 -13.20 -7.74 2.63
C ASP A 110 -11.98 -8.48 3.21
N PHE A 111 -10.99 -8.75 2.35
CA PHE A 111 -9.81 -9.51 2.75
C PHE A 111 -8.90 -8.76 3.72
N VAL A 112 -8.89 -7.43 3.67
CA VAL A 112 -8.14 -6.64 4.66
C VAL A 112 -8.79 -6.75 6.03
N GLY A 113 -10.12 -6.70 6.10
CA GLY A 113 -10.86 -6.91 7.36
C GLY A 113 -10.55 -8.28 7.97
N GLU A 114 -10.71 -9.34 7.18
CA GLU A 114 -10.42 -10.72 7.63
C GLU A 114 -8.96 -10.91 8.05
N TYR A 115 -8.01 -10.35 7.28
CA TYR A 115 -6.59 -10.39 7.60
C TYR A 115 -6.28 -9.71 8.94
N VAL A 116 -6.82 -8.51 9.15
CA VAL A 116 -6.58 -7.73 10.38
C VAL A 116 -7.13 -8.44 11.61
N GLU A 117 -8.33 -9.01 11.51
CA GLU A 117 -8.94 -9.80 12.59
C GLU A 117 -8.09 -11.03 12.91
N ALA A 118 -7.70 -11.80 11.90
CA ALA A 118 -6.86 -12.97 12.06
C ALA A 118 -5.49 -12.62 12.67
N ALA A 119 -4.80 -11.59 12.17
CA ALA A 119 -3.49 -11.21 12.68
C ALA A 119 -3.56 -10.84 14.17
N ARG A 120 -4.59 -10.12 14.60
CA ARG A 120 -4.81 -9.78 16.02
C ARG A 120 -5.11 -10.98 16.88
N GLU A 121 -5.93 -11.90 16.39
CA GLU A 121 -6.24 -13.15 17.11
C GLU A 121 -4.96 -13.94 17.43
N PHE A 122 -4.02 -14.03 16.49
CA PHE A 122 -2.74 -14.70 16.69
C PHE A 122 -1.67 -13.83 17.37
N GLY A 123 -2.00 -12.59 17.77
CA GLY A 123 -1.07 -11.68 18.44
C GLY A 123 0.08 -11.23 17.57
N LEU A 124 -0.14 -11.12 16.25
CA LEU A 124 0.79 -10.55 15.29
C LEU A 124 0.54 -9.04 15.14
N LYS A 125 1.59 -8.29 14.88
CA LYS A 125 1.51 -6.89 14.53
C LYS A 125 0.97 -6.74 13.10
N VAL A 126 0.07 -5.78 12.90
CA VAL A 126 -0.67 -5.58 11.66
C VAL A 126 0.00 -4.51 10.80
N GLY A 127 0.42 -4.90 9.61
CA GLY A 127 0.91 -3.98 8.59
C GLY A 127 0.04 -4.00 7.33
N LEU A 128 -0.12 -2.85 6.69
CA LEU A 128 -0.74 -2.71 5.39
C LEU A 128 0.23 -2.05 4.42
N TYR A 129 0.35 -2.63 3.23
CA TYR A 129 1.04 -2.03 2.11
C TYR A 129 0.03 -1.29 1.24
N PHE A 130 0.41 -0.14 0.74
CA PHE A 130 -0.42 0.68 -0.13
C PHE A 130 0.43 1.31 -1.24
N SER A 131 0.12 0.98 -2.49
CA SER A 131 0.76 1.57 -3.66
C SER A 131 0.39 3.04 -3.83
N LEU A 132 1.39 3.90 -4.02
CA LEU A 132 1.21 5.31 -4.37
C LEU A 132 0.79 5.49 -5.83
N ILE A 133 1.21 4.59 -6.71
CA ILE A 133 0.80 4.58 -8.12
C ILE A 133 -0.43 3.73 -8.34
N ASP A 134 -1.15 4.01 -9.43
CA ASP A 134 -2.36 3.27 -9.79
C ASP A 134 -2.52 3.21 -11.32
N TRP A 135 -2.16 2.08 -11.91
CA TRP A 135 -2.21 1.85 -13.35
C TRP A 135 -3.63 1.81 -13.94
N ARG A 136 -4.64 1.89 -13.11
CA ARG A 136 -6.03 1.86 -13.56
C ARG A 136 -6.75 3.18 -13.38
N HIS A 137 -6.30 4.04 -12.45
CA HIS A 137 -7.01 5.28 -12.14
C HIS A 137 -6.96 6.25 -13.35
N PRO A 138 -8.10 6.80 -13.79
CA PRO A 138 -8.16 7.62 -15.00
C PRO A 138 -7.36 8.92 -14.91
N ASP A 139 -7.09 9.42 -13.71
CA ASP A 139 -6.34 10.65 -13.49
C ASP A 139 -4.86 10.42 -13.14
N PHE A 140 -4.42 9.15 -13.00
CA PHE A 140 -3.00 8.82 -12.89
C PHE A 140 -2.34 8.87 -14.28
N PRO A 141 -1.11 9.41 -14.43
CA PRO A 141 -0.43 9.47 -15.72
C PRO A 141 -0.23 8.07 -16.34
N HIS A 142 -0.53 7.93 -17.63
CA HIS A 142 -0.35 6.66 -18.35
C HIS A 142 0.80 6.75 -19.34
N TYR A 143 0.66 7.63 -20.33
CA TYR A 143 1.66 7.77 -21.38
C TYR A 143 2.92 8.46 -20.84
N GLY A 144 4.08 7.86 -21.12
CA GLY A 144 5.38 8.39 -20.67
C GLY A 144 5.74 8.03 -19.21
N ASP A 145 4.83 7.46 -18.42
CA ASP A 145 5.17 6.91 -17.12
C ASP A 145 6.00 5.63 -17.31
N PRO A 146 7.24 5.53 -16.77
CA PRO A 146 8.14 4.42 -17.08
C PRO A 146 7.63 3.04 -16.62
N HIS A 147 6.66 3.01 -15.73
CA HIS A 147 6.15 1.77 -15.13
C HIS A 147 4.71 1.46 -15.56
N HIS A 148 3.97 2.43 -16.13
CA HIS A 148 2.59 2.20 -16.54
C HIS A 148 2.53 1.15 -17.66
N PRO A 149 1.56 0.21 -17.66
CA PRO A 149 1.40 -0.78 -18.75
C PRO A 149 1.33 -0.14 -20.13
N MET A 150 0.64 0.99 -20.26
CA MET A 150 0.42 1.68 -21.55
C MET A 150 1.37 2.85 -21.80
N ARG A 151 2.55 2.84 -21.17
CA ARG A 151 3.55 3.93 -21.20
C ARG A 151 4.03 4.36 -22.60
N ASP A 152 3.99 3.48 -23.57
CA ASP A 152 4.47 3.73 -24.92
C ASP A 152 3.31 3.91 -25.93
N ASP A 153 2.06 3.80 -25.50
CA ASP A 153 0.91 3.93 -26.37
C ASP A 153 0.32 5.35 -26.31
N PRO A 154 0.50 6.18 -27.36
CA PRO A 154 -0.03 7.55 -27.37
C PRO A 154 -1.55 7.64 -27.33
N ALA A 155 -2.29 6.56 -27.59
CA ALA A 155 -3.74 6.51 -27.40
C ALA A 155 -4.15 6.66 -25.94
N TYR A 156 -3.24 6.36 -25.01
CA TYR A 156 -3.42 6.54 -23.57
C TYR A 156 -2.82 7.87 -23.06
N GLY A 157 -2.80 8.90 -23.89
CA GLY A 157 -2.27 10.23 -23.53
C GLY A 157 -2.81 10.78 -22.21
N ASN A 158 -2.06 11.74 -21.65
CA ASN A 158 -2.37 12.33 -20.34
C ASN A 158 -3.32 13.53 -20.40
N GLU A 159 -3.81 13.90 -21.59
CA GLU A 159 -4.70 15.04 -21.77
C GLU A 159 -6.02 14.87 -21.00
N GLY A 160 -6.40 15.90 -20.25
CA GLY A 160 -7.63 15.89 -19.43
C GLY A 160 -7.51 15.14 -18.10
N ARG A 161 -6.37 14.53 -17.78
CA ARG A 161 -6.13 13.92 -16.46
C ARG A 161 -5.91 15.01 -15.41
N ASP A 162 -6.40 14.75 -14.22
CA ASP A 162 -6.29 15.67 -13.07
C ASP A 162 -5.60 14.96 -11.90
N PHE A 163 -4.30 15.19 -11.79
CA PHE A 163 -3.50 14.54 -10.76
C PHE A 163 -3.92 14.93 -9.33
N ASP A 164 -4.48 16.13 -9.13
CA ASP A 164 -5.01 16.52 -7.82
C ASP A 164 -6.21 15.67 -7.41
N ARG A 165 -7.11 15.32 -8.36
CA ARG A 165 -8.19 14.36 -8.08
C ARG A 165 -7.67 12.96 -7.73
N TYR A 166 -6.59 12.55 -8.39
CA TYR A 166 -5.93 11.29 -8.03
C TYR A 166 -5.37 11.34 -6.60
N LEU A 167 -4.73 12.43 -6.21
CA LEU A 167 -4.20 12.60 -4.84
C LEU A 167 -5.33 12.60 -3.80
N ASP A 168 -6.45 13.25 -4.08
CA ASP A 168 -7.62 13.20 -3.19
C ASP A 168 -8.15 11.77 -3.03
N TYR A 169 -8.22 11.01 -4.12
CA TYR A 169 -8.59 9.59 -4.10
C TYR A 169 -7.61 8.77 -3.25
N LEU A 170 -6.31 8.92 -3.47
CA LEU A 170 -5.24 8.25 -2.74
C LEU A 170 -5.34 8.52 -1.23
N HIS A 171 -5.40 9.81 -0.84
CA HIS A 171 -5.48 10.22 0.56
C HIS A 171 -6.75 9.70 1.25
N ASN A 172 -7.88 9.70 0.55
CA ASN A 172 -9.12 9.19 1.09
C ASN A 172 -9.08 7.67 1.31
N GLN A 173 -8.48 6.90 0.41
CA GLN A 173 -8.28 5.46 0.60
C GLN A 173 -7.35 5.15 1.79
N VAL A 174 -6.26 5.90 1.94
CA VAL A 174 -5.37 5.77 3.11
C VAL A 174 -6.13 6.12 4.40
N ARG A 175 -6.99 7.13 4.37
CA ARG A 175 -7.86 7.48 5.51
C ARG A 175 -8.78 6.33 5.87
N GLU A 176 -9.42 5.66 4.88
CA GLU A 176 -10.24 4.47 5.12
C GLU A 176 -9.45 3.37 5.84
N LEU A 177 -8.26 3.06 5.36
CA LEU A 177 -7.39 2.06 6.00
C LEU A 177 -7.04 2.43 7.43
N CYS A 178 -6.80 3.71 7.70
CA CYS A 178 -6.46 4.21 9.03
C CYS A 178 -7.66 4.31 9.99
N THR A 179 -8.91 4.27 9.50
CA THR A 179 -10.11 4.46 10.33
C THR A 179 -10.98 3.22 10.46
N ASN A 180 -11.08 2.39 9.42
CA ASN A 180 -12.06 1.31 9.36
C ASN A 180 -11.54 -0.01 9.95
N TYR A 181 -10.22 -0.17 10.05
CA TYR A 181 -9.58 -1.44 10.42
C TYR A 181 -8.94 -1.42 11.82
N GLY A 182 -9.25 -0.41 12.64
CA GLY A 182 -8.72 -0.25 14.00
C GLY A 182 -7.22 0.04 13.99
N LYS A 183 -6.50 -0.44 15.02
CA LYS A 183 -5.08 -0.13 15.18
C LYS A 183 -4.23 -0.79 14.09
N LEU A 184 -3.40 0.00 13.41
CA LEU A 184 -2.32 -0.45 12.55
C LEU A 184 -0.97 -0.29 13.26
N ASP A 185 -0.05 -1.21 13.00
CA ASP A 185 1.32 -1.15 13.52
C ASP A 185 2.32 -0.70 12.43
N ILE A 186 2.09 -1.05 11.16
CA ILE A 186 2.89 -0.64 10.01
C ILE A 186 1.98 -0.11 8.90
N LEU A 187 2.37 1.00 8.29
CA LEU A 187 1.85 1.44 7.00
C LEU A 187 3.03 1.56 6.03
N TRP A 188 2.99 0.74 4.99
CA TRP A 188 4.03 0.64 4.00
C TRP A 188 3.55 1.29 2.71
N PHE A 189 4.02 2.48 2.41
CA PHE A 189 3.82 3.11 1.11
C PHE A 189 4.78 2.53 0.09
N ASP A 190 4.39 2.55 -1.18
CA ASP A 190 5.27 2.07 -2.21
C ASP A 190 5.15 2.90 -3.48
N PHE A 191 6.29 3.10 -4.06
CA PHE A 191 6.65 3.51 -5.37
C PHE A 191 6.67 5.02 -5.59
N SER A 192 7.69 5.65 -5.02
CA SER A 192 8.14 6.98 -5.42
C SER A 192 9.30 6.88 -6.40
N TYR A 193 9.27 7.65 -7.47
CA TYR A 193 10.31 7.68 -8.50
C TYR A 193 10.32 9.03 -9.23
N ASP A 194 11.47 9.39 -9.77
CA ASP A 194 11.67 10.64 -10.52
C ASP A 194 11.09 11.86 -9.80
N GLU A 195 10.14 12.54 -10.43
CA GLU A 195 9.44 13.71 -9.87
C GLU A 195 8.29 13.33 -8.90
N LEU A 196 7.83 12.08 -8.93
CA LEU A 196 6.75 11.58 -8.08
C LEU A 196 7.30 11.07 -6.75
N ARG A 197 7.64 12.02 -5.85
CA ARG A 197 8.13 11.74 -4.50
C ARG A 197 7.83 12.89 -3.54
N GLY A 198 7.76 12.58 -2.25
CA GLY A 198 7.57 13.56 -1.19
C GLY A 198 6.34 14.43 -1.39
N GLU A 199 6.53 15.71 -1.62
CA GLU A 199 5.44 16.67 -1.78
C GLU A 199 4.64 16.49 -3.08
N ALA A 200 5.16 15.80 -4.10
CA ALA A 200 4.35 15.43 -5.26
C ALA A 200 3.16 14.52 -4.87
N TRP A 201 3.27 13.78 -3.78
CA TRP A 201 2.19 12.99 -3.18
C TRP A 201 1.38 13.78 -2.13
N ARG A 202 1.61 15.08 -1.95
CA ARG A 202 1.17 15.85 -0.77
C ARG A 202 1.59 15.13 0.51
N GLY A 203 2.86 14.69 0.55
CA GLY A 203 3.37 13.76 1.56
C GLY A 203 3.29 14.28 2.98
N ALA A 204 3.54 15.58 3.21
CA ALA A 204 3.40 16.17 4.53
C ALA A 204 1.95 16.08 5.05
N GLU A 205 0.96 16.37 4.20
CA GLU A 205 -0.46 16.25 4.54
C GLU A 205 -0.85 14.79 4.80
N LEU A 206 -0.37 13.87 3.97
CA LEU A 206 -0.62 12.44 4.11
C LEU A 206 -0.08 11.91 5.45
N VAL A 207 1.16 12.22 5.79
CA VAL A 207 1.79 11.79 7.04
C VAL A 207 1.10 12.41 8.25
N ASP A 208 0.75 13.70 8.22
CA ASP A 208 0.00 14.37 9.27
C ASP A 208 -1.35 13.67 9.54
N MET A 209 -2.07 13.34 8.47
CA MET A 209 -3.32 12.60 8.56
C MET A 209 -3.10 11.22 9.20
N VAL A 210 -2.13 10.45 8.70
CA VAL A 210 -1.83 9.11 9.22
C VAL A 210 -1.43 9.17 10.69
N ARG A 211 -0.53 10.08 11.08
CA ARG A 211 -0.09 10.22 12.48
C ARG A 211 -1.21 10.65 13.40
N SER A 212 -2.15 11.48 12.92
CA SER A 212 -3.31 11.90 13.72
C SER A 212 -4.29 10.76 13.97
N LEU A 213 -4.51 9.88 13.00
CA LEU A 213 -5.42 8.75 13.07
C LEU A 213 -4.79 7.53 13.74
N GLN A 214 -3.48 7.33 13.55
CA GLN A 214 -2.71 6.18 13.99
C GLN A 214 -1.38 6.63 14.64
N PRO A 215 -1.40 7.20 15.85
CA PRO A 215 -0.22 7.81 16.48
C PRO A 215 0.93 6.83 16.75
N GLY A 216 0.65 5.53 16.80
CA GLY A 216 1.63 4.47 17.06
C GLY A 216 2.11 3.73 15.82
N VAL A 217 1.61 4.07 14.62
CA VAL A 217 2.00 3.40 13.37
C VAL A 217 3.42 3.79 12.97
N ILE A 218 4.20 2.83 12.49
CA ILE A 218 5.46 3.11 11.80
C ILE A 218 5.23 3.15 10.30
N ILE A 219 5.93 4.06 9.62
CA ILE A 219 5.82 4.30 8.18
C ILE A 219 7.21 4.06 7.59
N ASP A 220 7.27 3.39 6.43
CA ASP A 220 8.51 3.22 5.69
C ASP A 220 8.99 4.52 5.01
N ASN A 221 10.16 4.48 4.38
CA ASN A 221 10.77 5.67 3.78
C ASN A 221 10.39 5.90 2.30
N ARG A 222 9.52 5.07 1.71
CA ARG A 222 9.27 5.10 0.26
C ARG A 222 8.32 6.21 -0.19
N LEU A 223 7.73 6.96 0.71
CA LEU A 223 6.98 8.16 0.36
C LEU A 223 7.88 9.25 -0.24
N GLU A 224 9.13 9.36 0.24
CA GLU A 224 10.12 10.34 -0.23
C GLU A 224 11.04 9.76 -1.30
N VAL A 225 11.63 8.58 -1.05
CA VAL A 225 12.58 7.95 -1.96
C VAL A 225 12.27 6.46 -2.07
N SER A 226 12.20 5.94 -3.28
CA SER A 226 12.14 4.52 -3.57
C SER A 226 13.56 3.99 -3.84
N GLY A 227 13.96 2.90 -3.18
CA GLY A 227 15.17 2.15 -3.49
C GLY A 227 16.51 2.70 -2.97
N GLU A 228 16.74 4.01 -2.98
CA GLU A 228 18.00 4.62 -2.53
C GLU A 228 17.97 5.16 -1.09
N GLY A 229 17.05 4.73 -0.32
CA GLY A 229 16.39 5.33 0.80
C GLY A 229 17.14 5.64 2.09
N PHE A 230 18.45 5.51 2.21
CA PHE A 230 19.15 5.76 3.48
C PHE A 230 19.10 7.22 3.97
N GLY A 231 18.83 8.17 3.08
CA GLY A 231 18.79 9.60 3.41
C GLY A 231 17.40 10.12 3.84
N SER A 232 16.34 9.33 3.70
CA SER A 232 14.95 9.76 3.91
C SER A 232 14.32 9.24 5.21
N LEU A 233 15.14 9.03 6.24
CA LEU A 233 14.68 8.66 7.57
C LEU A 233 14.45 9.90 8.44
N ALA A 234 13.32 9.94 9.13
CA ALA A 234 13.00 11.00 10.09
C ALA A 234 14.05 11.14 11.21
N GLU A 235 14.70 10.04 11.60
CA GLU A 235 15.76 10.06 12.62
C GLU A 235 17.03 10.77 12.13
N CYS A 236 17.41 10.57 10.85
CA CYS A 236 18.67 11.11 10.30
C CYS A 236 18.49 12.51 9.75
N ASN A 237 17.33 12.78 9.15
CA ASN A 237 17.00 14.05 8.51
C ASN A 237 15.51 14.33 8.67
N PRO A 238 15.07 14.90 9.80
CA PRO A 238 13.65 15.11 10.09
C PRO A 238 12.97 15.96 9.02
N SER A 239 11.98 15.36 8.33
CA SER A 239 11.10 16.00 7.37
C SER A 239 9.71 15.37 7.49
N PRO A 240 8.63 16.11 7.21
CA PRO A 240 7.27 15.58 7.27
C PRO A 240 7.04 14.32 6.43
N CYS A 241 7.77 14.19 5.31
CA CYS A 241 7.62 13.06 4.38
C CYS A 241 8.52 11.85 4.69
N HIS A 242 9.44 11.98 5.66
CA HIS A 242 10.41 10.92 5.94
C HIS A 242 9.81 9.78 6.77
N GLY A 243 10.25 8.55 6.48
CA GLY A 243 9.82 7.35 7.16
C GLY A 243 10.51 7.08 8.50
N ASP A 244 10.00 6.07 9.21
CA ASP A 244 10.58 5.58 10.47
C ASP A 244 11.63 4.48 10.24
N PHE A 245 11.59 3.79 9.10
CA PHE A 245 12.53 2.71 8.76
C PHE A 245 12.79 2.65 7.26
N VAL A 246 13.92 2.06 6.89
CA VAL A 246 14.32 1.84 5.48
C VAL A 246 13.73 0.53 4.98
N SER A 247 13.23 0.56 3.77
CA SER A 247 12.82 -0.62 3.01
C SER A 247 13.57 -0.64 1.68
N PRO A 248 14.83 -1.13 1.64
CA PRO A 248 15.59 -1.27 0.41
C PRO A 248 14.98 -2.36 -0.48
N GLU A 249 15.14 -2.19 -1.78
CA GLU A 249 14.90 -3.21 -2.80
C GLU A 249 16.20 -3.90 -3.17
#